data_9f6fdfdea3914a2cfe5c9df79e151cd1
#
_entry.id   9f6fdfdea3914a2cfe5c9df79e151cd1
#
_cell.length_a   1.000
_cell.length_b   1.000
_cell.length_c   1.000
_cell.angle_alpha   90.00
_cell.angle_beta   90.00
_cell.angle_gamma   90.00
#
_symmetry.space_group_name_H-M   'P 1'
#
loop_
_entity.id
_entity.type
_entity.pdbx_description
1 polymer ?
#
loop_
_entity_poly.entity_id
_entity_poly.type
_entity_poly.pdbx_seq_one_letter_code
_entity_poly.pdbx_strand_id
1 'polypeptide(L)'
;LTFEKISCDVRFIPSILRSFPFNVMLYFVGFLSPPLPAAAASYDRIQTLSMDEGLPHSDVNAITQDRDGYLWFATFSGLSKYDGYRLQTFRTDNSDLTSDRILCLFVARDSSLYIGTESGGLNRYDPVSETIFPVAEEPTTSADQVINNIFEDRKGTVWVCRNDGLGYLTLRGATTYLHVKNRWRGFYIQCGTAL
;
A
#
# COMPACT_ATOMS: atom_id res chain seq x y z
N LEU A 1 13.98 6.87 -25.73
CA LEU A 1 13.97 5.41 -25.81
C LEU A 1 13.19 4.99 -27.04
N THR A 2 13.92 4.46 -28.04
CA THR A 2 13.51 4.13 -29.40
C THR A 2 12.71 2.83 -29.39
N PHE A 3 11.50 2.85 -29.94
CA PHE A 3 10.72 1.64 -30.20
C PHE A 3 11.33 0.92 -31.42
N GLU A 4 11.92 -0.24 -31.23
CA GLU A 4 12.29 -1.13 -32.30
C GLU A 4 11.04 -1.85 -32.83
N LYS A 5 10.84 -1.66 -34.11
CA LYS A 5 9.81 -2.26 -34.95
C LYS A 5 10.17 -3.73 -35.18
N ILE A 6 9.43 -4.66 -34.56
CA ILE A 6 9.56 -6.09 -34.87
C ILE A 6 8.92 -6.33 -36.24
N SER A 7 9.81 -6.54 -37.24
CA SER A 7 9.42 -6.99 -38.58
C SER A 7 9.32 -8.52 -38.57
N CYS A 8 8.08 -9.04 -38.66
CA CYS A 8 7.87 -10.46 -38.92
C CYS A 8 8.13 -10.77 -40.41
N ASP A 9 9.27 -11.36 -40.68
CA ASP A 9 9.63 -11.88 -41.98
C ASP A 9 8.92 -13.23 -42.22
N VAL A 10 7.80 -13.20 -42.93
CA VAL A 10 7.06 -14.42 -43.33
C VAL A 10 7.68 -14.98 -44.59
N ARG A 11 8.76 -15.74 -44.47
CA ARG A 11 9.31 -16.55 -45.51
C ARG A 11 9.41 -18.01 -45.10
N PHE A 12 8.34 -18.76 -45.29
CA PHE A 12 8.37 -20.19 -45.60
C PHE A 12 6.96 -20.65 -45.98
N ILE A 13 6.64 -20.58 -47.28
CA ILE A 13 5.52 -21.32 -47.86
C ILE A 13 6.10 -22.61 -48.44
N PRO A 14 5.82 -23.77 -47.84
CA PRO A 14 6.27 -25.03 -48.45
C PRO A 14 5.61 -25.27 -49.77
N SER A 15 6.35 -25.77 -50.77
CA SER A 15 6.01 -25.98 -52.16
C SER A 15 4.85 -26.95 -52.44
N ILE A 16 4.20 -27.48 -51.42
CA ILE A 16 3.11 -28.46 -51.50
C ILE A 16 1.75 -27.81 -51.80
N LEU A 17 1.58 -26.48 -51.60
CA LEU A 17 0.31 -25.78 -51.78
C LEU A 17 0.00 -25.32 -53.22
N ARG A 18 0.83 -25.70 -54.21
CA ARG A 18 0.67 -25.25 -55.62
C ARG A 18 -0.34 -26.04 -56.45
N SER A 19 -0.93 -27.10 -55.91
CA SER A 19 -1.82 -28.01 -56.67
C SER A 19 -3.31 -27.97 -56.28
N PHE A 20 -3.72 -27.11 -55.38
CA PHE A 20 -5.16 -27.04 -55.01
C PHE A 20 -5.85 -25.85 -55.69
N PRO A 21 -7.08 -26.05 -56.25
CA PRO A 21 -7.85 -24.96 -56.85
C PRO A 21 -8.19 -23.89 -55.80
N PHE A 22 -8.12 -22.65 -56.22
CA PHE A 22 -8.23 -21.44 -55.36
C PHE A 22 -9.45 -21.46 -54.40
N ASN A 23 -10.56 -22.10 -54.76
CA ASN A 23 -11.77 -22.25 -53.92
C ASN A 23 -11.56 -23.19 -52.72
N VAL A 24 -10.68 -24.20 -52.81
CA VAL A 24 -10.39 -25.12 -51.69
C VAL A 24 -9.43 -24.46 -50.66
N MET A 25 -8.59 -23.56 -51.17
CA MET A 25 -7.65 -22.80 -50.31
C MET A 25 -8.40 -21.80 -49.42
N LEU A 26 -9.51 -21.22 -49.90
CA LEU A 26 -10.32 -20.30 -49.07
C LEU A 26 -11.03 -21.01 -47.89
N TYR A 27 -11.46 -22.27 -48.09
CA TYR A 27 -12.07 -23.08 -47.04
C TYR A 27 -11.04 -23.56 -45.99
N PHE A 28 -9.80 -23.81 -46.42
CA PHE A 28 -8.75 -24.26 -45.49
C PHE A 28 -8.21 -23.14 -44.60
N VAL A 29 -8.13 -21.92 -45.11
CA VAL A 29 -7.72 -20.74 -44.32
C VAL A 29 -8.77 -20.36 -43.27
N GLY A 30 -10.05 -20.59 -43.56
CA GLY A 30 -11.16 -20.36 -42.61
C GLY A 30 -11.19 -21.38 -41.44
N PHE A 31 -10.61 -22.60 -41.65
CA PHE A 31 -10.55 -23.63 -40.59
C PHE A 31 -9.30 -23.59 -39.72
N LEU A 32 -8.24 -22.90 -40.18
CA LEU A 32 -6.98 -22.77 -39.46
C LEU A 32 -6.87 -21.47 -38.65
N SER A 33 -7.86 -20.58 -38.69
CA SER A 33 -7.87 -19.45 -37.79
C SER A 33 -8.22 -19.95 -36.37
N PRO A 34 -7.28 -19.86 -35.40
CA PRO A 34 -7.64 -20.13 -34.02
C PRO A 34 -8.77 -19.17 -33.65
N PRO A 35 -9.77 -19.64 -32.88
CA PRO A 35 -10.79 -18.72 -32.38
C PRO A 35 -10.03 -17.60 -31.64
N LEU A 36 -10.23 -16.36 -32.08
CA LEU A 36 -9.74 -15.21 -31.35
C LEU A 36 -10.19 -15.41 -29.89
N PRO A 37 -9.28 -15.41 -28.93
CA PRO A 37 -9.70 -15.47 -27.54
C PRO A 37 -10.66 -14.29 -27.37
N ALA A 38 -11.93 -14.59 -27.11
CA ALA A 38 -12.85 -13.58 -26.63
C ALA A 38 -12.16 -12.96 -25.44
N ALA A 39 -11.68 -11.73 -25.57
CA ALA A 39 -11.17 -10.97 -24.43
C ALA A 39 -12.34 -10.97 -23.45
N ALA A 40 -12.27 -11.86 -22.46
CA ALA A 40 -13.18 -11.83 -21.35
C ALA A 40 -12.97 -10.43 -20.77
N ALA A 41 -13.93 -9.54 -21.02
CA ALA A 41 -13.97 -8.27 -20.34
C ALA A 41 -14.02 -8.64 -18.85
N SER A 42 -12.88 -8.53 -18.18
CA SER A 42 -12.84 -8.59 -16.74
C SER A 42 -13.61 -7.35 -16.28
N TYR A 43 -14.89 -7.54 -15.98
CA TYR A 43 -15.62 -6.54 -15.23
C TYR A 43 -14.94 -6.47 -13.87
N ASP A 44 -14.09 -5.47 -13.68
CA ASP A 44 -13.58 -5.14 -12.35
C ASP A 44 -14.81 -4.88 -11.47
N ARG A 45 -15.06 -5.84 -10.58
CA ARG A 45 -16.17 -5.75 -9.66
C ARG A 45 -15.81 -4.66 -8.65
N ILE A 46 -16.37 -3.47 -8.82
CA ILE A 46 -16.26 -2.41 -7.83
C ILE A 46 -16.94 -2.91 -6.57
N GLN A 47 -16.17 -3.06 -5.51
CA GLN A 47 -16.65 -3.39 -4.18
C GLN A 47 -16.58 -2.13 -3.32
N THR A 48 -17.68 -1.76 -2.73
CA THR A 48 -17.74 -0.63 -1.78
C THR A 48 -17.54 -1.19 -0.38
N LEU A 49 -16.63 -0.58 0.39
CA LEU A 49 -16.49 -0.83 1.81
C LEU A 49 -17.07 0.38 2.55
N SER A 50 -18.11 0.17 3.33
CA SER A 50 -18.80 1.18 4.11
C SER A 50 -18.86 0.77 5.59
N MET A 51 -19.50 1.61 6.39
CA MET A 51 -19.75 1.29 7.80
C MET A 51 -20.67 0.07 7.95
N ASP A 52 -21.56 -0.19 6.98
CA ASP A 52 -22.44 -1.36 6.99
C ASP A 52 -21.66 -2.68 6.78
N GLU A 53 -20.52 -2.62 6.08
CA GLU A 53 -19.60 -3.75 5.93
C GLU A 53 -18.57 -3.85 7.07
N GLY A 54 -18.64 -2.97 8.08
CA GLY A 54 -17.82 -3.02 9.28
C GLY A 54 -16.66 -2.03 9.34
N LEU A 55 -16.58 -1.06 8.42
CA LEU A 55 -15.61 0.02 8.52
C LEU A 55 -15.94 0.87 9.77
N PRO A 56 -14.96 1.21 10.63
CA PRO A 56 -15.26 1.88 11.91
C PRO A 56 -15.70 3.35 11.76
N HIS A 57 -15.41 3.98 10.62
CA HIS A 57 -15.78 5.36 10.30
C HIS A 57 -15.85 5.58 8.80
N SER A 58 -16.68 6.51 8.33
CA SER A 58 -16.82 6.87 6.91
C SER A 58 -15.60 7.59 6.35
N ASP A 59 -14.90 8.36 7.20
CA ASP A 59 -13.74 9.13 6.80
C ASP A 59 -12.49 8.27 6.92
N VAL A 60 -11.90 7.96 5.78
CA VAL A 60 -10.66 7.20 5.65
C VAL A 60 -9.52 8.17 5.35
N ASN A 61 -8.59 8.33 6.29
CA ASN A 61 -7.46 9.27 6.18
C ASN A 61 -6.29 8.69 5.37
N ALA A 62 -6.07 7.38 5.46
CA ALA A 62 -5.02 6.70 4.72
C ALA A 62 -5.40 5.25 4.41
N ILE A 63 -4.89 4.75 3.29
CA ILE A 63 -5.01 3.35 2.88
C ILE A 63 -3.61 2.87 2.48
N THR A 64 -3.25 1.67 2.92
CA THR A 64 -2.01 1.01 2.48
C THR A 64 -2.23 -0.48 2.36
N GLN A 65 -1.39 -1.15 1.57
CA GLN A 65 -1.35 -2.60 1.47
C GLN A 65 -0.05 -3.10 2.07
N ASP A 66 -0.14 -4.11 2.93
CA ASP A 66 1.05 -4.78 3.46
C ASP A 66 1.59 -5.82 2.45
N ARG A 67 2.71 -6.45 2.81
CA ARG A 67 3.36 -7.43 1.92
C ARG A 67 2.64 -8.75 1.80
N ASP A 68 1.76 -9.05 2.75
CA ASP A 68 0.92 -10.25 2.76
C ASP A 68 -0.37 -10.03 1.95
N GLY A 69 -0.59 -8.80 1.45
CA GLY A 69 -1.71 -8.43 0.60
C GLY A 69 -2.92 -7.90 1.37
N TYR A 70 -2.87 -7.78 2.68
CA TYR A 70 -3.95 -7.16 3.47
C TYR A 70 -4.01 -5.66 3.21
N LEU A 71 -5.24 -5.13 3.12
CA LEU A 71 -5.47 -3.69 3.06
C LEU A 71 -5.70 -3.14 4.46
N TRP A 72 -5.06 -2.01 4.73
CA TRP A 72 -5.17 -1.30 6.00
C TRP A 72 -5.82 0.06 5.79
N PHE A 73 -6.80 0.37 6.62
CA PHE A 73 -7.58 1.61 6.56
C PHE A 73 -7.39 2.37 7.87
N ALA A 74 -6.84 3.57 7.77
CA ALA A 74 -6.77 4.53 8.88
C ALA A 74 -8.03 5.37 8.92
N THR A 75 -8.71 5.37 10.04
CA THR A 75 -9.91 6.18 10.24
C THR A 75 -9.84 7.02 11.52
N PHE A 76 -10.84 7.86 11.76
CA PHE A 76 -10.97 8.59 13.02
C PHE A 76 -11.53 7.74 14.18
N SER A 77 -11.90 6.49 13.93
CA SER A 77 -12.48 5.59 14.94
C SER A 77 -11.78 4.22 14.99
N GLY A 78 -10.52 4.15 14.61
CA GLY A 78 -9.69 2.97 14.68
C GLY A 78 -8.99 2.61 13.37
N LEU A 79 -8.18 1.56 13.44
CA LEU A 79 -7.45 0.94 12.35
C LEU A 79 -8.19 -0.31 11.90
N SER A 80 -8.39 -0.50 10.61
CA SER A 80 -9.00 -1.72 10.06
C SER A 80 -8.05 -2.45 9.15
N LYS A 81 -7.95 -3.79 9.33
CA LYS A 81 -7.26 -4.74 8.46
C LYS A 81 -8.31 -5.51 7.66
N TYR A 82 -8.17 -5.57 6.34
CA TYR A 82 -9.07 -6.26 5.43
C TYR A 82 -8.35 -7.36 4.68
N ASP A 83 -8.88 -8.57 4.75
CA ASP A 83 -8.34 -9.79 4.12
C ASP A 83 -8.97 -10.13 2.77
N GLY A 84 -9.83 -9.27 2.24
CA GLY A 84 -10.64 -9.52 1.04
C GLY A 84 -12.07 -9.99 1.36
N TYR A 85 -12.35 -10.37 2.61
CA TYR A 85 -13.66 -10.87 3.06
C TYR A 85 -14.12 -10.24 4.36
N ARG A 86 -13.22 -10.00 5.31
CA ARG A 86 -13.54 -9.53 6.66
C ARG A 86 -12.70 -8.32 7.02
N LEU A 87 -13.31 -7.43 7.78
CA LEU A 87 -12.63 -6.30 8.44
C LEU A 87 -12.38 -6.68 9.91
N GLN A 88 -11.12 -6.61 10.30
CA GLN A 88 -10.69 -6.66 11.70
C GLN A 88 -10.34 -5.25 12.14
N THR A 89 -10.98 -4.77 13.20
CA THR A 89 -10.77 -3.40 13.69
C THR A 89 -9.99 -3.41 15.00
N PHE A 90 -8.96 -2.57 15.06
CA PHE A 90 -8.11 -2.30 16.21
C PHE A 90 -8.45 -0.91 16.76
N ARG A 91 -8.66 -0.85 18.06
CA ARG A 91 -8.96 0.37 18.82
C ARG A 91 -8.25 0.34 20.16
N THR A 92 -8.29 1.46 20.87
CA THR A 92 -7.73 1.60 22.21
C THR A 92 -8.39 0.70 23.26
N ASP A 93 -9.62 0.23 23.01
CA ASP A 93 -10.36 -0.67 23.89
C ASP A 93 -10.08 -2.17 23.67
N ASN A 94 -9.47 -2.54 22.52
CA ASN A 94 -9.22 -3.93 22.17
C ASN A 94 -7.78 -4.21 21.70
N SER A 95 -6.89 -3.23 21.76
CA SER A 95 -5.47 -3.33 21.37
C SER A 95 -4.62 -2.31 22.13
N ASP A 96 -3.30 -2.39 22.00
CA ASP A 96 -2.37 -1.42 22.58
C ASP A 96 -2.21 -0.16 21.70
N LEU A 97 -3.17 0.11 20.81
CA LEU A 97 -3.22 1.35 20.04
C LEU A 97 -3.40 2.54 20.99
N THR A 98 -2.58 3.57 20.83
CA THR A 98 -2.54 4.72 21.75
C THR A 98 -3.64 5.77 21.49
N SER A 99 -4.24 5.76 20.30
CA SER A 99 -5.36 6.65 19.92
C SER A 99 -6.14 6.08 18.75
N ASP A 100 -7.47 6.18 18.79
CA ASP A 100 -8.34 5.73 17.68
C ASP A 100 -8.29 6.65 16.47
N ARG A 101 -7.83 7.90 16.64
CA ARG A 101 -7.74 8.87 15.55
C ARG A 101 -6.44 8.71 14.80
N ILE A 102 -6.49 7.97 13.68
CA ILE A 102 -5.33 7.62 12.88
C ILE A 102 -5.25 8.56 11.68
N LEU A 103 -4.09 9.16 11.45
CA LEU A 103 -3.87 10.14 10.39
C LEU A 103 -3.10 9.55 9.21
N CYS A 104 -2.12 8.70 9.45
CA CYS A 104 -1.28 8.15 8.39
C CYS A 104 -0.84 6.72 8.68
N LEU A 105 -0.52 6.00 7.60
CA LEU A 105 -0.02 4.63 7.60
C LEU A 105 1.22 4.53 6.71
N PHE A 106 2.17 3.70 7.09
CA PHE A 106 3.35 3.42 6.30
C PHE A 106 3.84 1.98 6.50
N VAL A 107 4.00 1.22 5.41
CA VAL A 107 4.59 -0.12 5.42
C VAL A 107 6.07 -0.01 5.10
N ALA A 108 6.93 -0.34 6.06
CA ALA A 108 8.37 -0.29 5.89
C ALA A 108 8.92 -1.52 5.15
N ARG A 109 10.20 -1.46 4.75
CA ARG A 109 10.86 -2.56 4.04
C ARG A 109 11.01 -3.83 4.87
N ASP A 110 11.00 -3.73 6.19
CA ASP A 110 10.99 -4.85 7.13
C ASP A 110 9.61 -5.47 7.35
N SER A 111 8.60 -5.05 6.57
CA SER A 111 7.18 -5.42 6.66
C SER A 111 6.45 -4.89 7.88
N SER A 112 7.08 -4.09 8.74
CA SER A 112 6.40 -3.41 9.84
C SER A 112 5.43 -2.37 9.29
N LEU A 113 4.23 -2.30 9.85
CA LEU A 113 3.29 -1.21 9.58
C LEU A 113 3.42 -0.17 10.70
N TYR A 114 3.76 1.04 10.33
CA TYR A 114 3.77 2.19 11.23
C TYR A 114 2.46 2.95 11.12
N ILE A 115 1.92 3.36 12.27
CA ILE A 115 0.60 3.95 12.43
C ILE A 115 0.78 5.29 13.14
N GLY A 116 0.53 6.39 12.43
CA GLY A 116 0.60 7.74 12.97
C GLY A 116 -0.75 8.22 13.45
N THR A 117 -0.82 8.71 14.68
CA THR A 117 -2.06 9.13 15.31
C THR A 117 -2.10 10.64 15.58
N GLU A 118 -3.31 11.17 15.87
CA GLU A 118 -3.52 12.58 16.18
C GLU A 118 -3.03 12.96 17.58
N SER A 119 -3.06 12.04 18.54
CA SER A 119 -2.77 12.37 19.94
C SER A 119 -1.97 11.33 20.71
N GLY A 120 -1.79 10.15 20.14
CA GLY A 120 -1.12 9.02 20.79
C GLY A 120 0.30 8.74 20.26
N GLY A 121 0.85 9.62 19.42
CA GLY A 121 2.18 9.43 18.85
C GLY A 121 2.20 8.34 17.77
N LEU A 122 3.34 7.66 17.67
CA LEU A 122 3.61 6.62 16.69
C LEU A 122 3.38 5.23 17.28
N ASN A 123 2.64 4.40 16.57
CA ASN A 123 2.49 2.98 16.88
C ASN A 123 3.10 2.12 15.77
N ARG A 124 3.41 0.87 16.09
CA ARG A 124 3.92 -0.13 15.15
C ARG A 124 3.09 -1.41 15.28
N TYR A 125 2.63 -1.95 14.16
CA TYR A 125 2.09 -3.29 14.08
C TYR A 125 3.19 -4.26 13.66
N ASP A 126 3.32 -5.35 14.39
CA ASP A 126 4.22 -6.46 14.07
C ASP A 126 3.41 -7.59 13.42
N PRO A 127 3.70 -7.94 12.14
CA PRO A 127 2.97 -8.99 11.45
C PRO A 127 3.21 -10.39 12.01
N VAL A 128 4.31 -10.61 12.74
CA VAL A 128 4.64 -11.93 13.31
C VAL A 128 3.83 -12.21 14.56
N SER A 129 3.73 -11.25 15.46
CA SER A 129 2.93 -11.36 16.70
C SER A 129 1.48 -10.93 16.51
N GLU A 130 1.14 -10.30 15.39
CA GLU A 130 -0.16 -9.68 15.08
C GLU A 130 -0.61 -8.68 16.15
N THR A 131 0.34 -7.99 16.77
CA THR A 131 0.09 -7.02 17.85
C THR A 131 0.51 -5.62 17.46
N ILE A 132 -0.20 -4.63 18.00
CA ILE A 132 0.16 -3.21 17.91
C ILE A 132 0.84 -2.84 19.23
N PHE A 133 1.87 -2.03 19.17
CA PHE A 133 2.52 -1.47 20.33
C PHE A 133 3.03 -0.04 20.06
N PRO A 134 3.05 0.82 21.10
CA PRO A 134 3.57 2.17 20.94
C PRO A 134 5.07 2.15 20.69
N VAL A 135 5.54 3.02 19.81
CA VAL A 135 6.98 3.26 19.62
C VAL A 135 7.46 4.17 20.73
N ALA A 136 8.47 3.72 21.46
CA ALA A 136 9.04 4.51 22.54
C ALA A 136 9.63 5.81 21.99
N GLU A 137 9.31 6.94 22.63
CA GLU A 137 9.95 8.22 22.35
C GLU A 137 11.06 8.46 23.38
N GLU A 138 12.16 9.10 22.92
CA GLU A 138 13.10 9.65 23.90
C GLU A 138 12.40 10.72 24.74
N PRO A 139 12.77 10.88 26.02
CA PRO A 139 12.17 11.88 26.88
C PRO A 139 12.28 13.27 26.25
N THR A 140 11.21 13.70 25.61
CA THR A 140 11.11 15.03 25.03
C THR A 140 10.14 15.85 25.86
N THR A 141 10.38 17.15 25.92
CA THR A 141 9.47 18.08 26.62
C THR A 141 8.25 18.47 25.74
N SER A 142 8.05 17.79 24.61
CA SER A 142 6.96 18.11 23.69
C SER A 142 5.70 17.36 24.08
N ALA A 143 4.64 18.11 24.29
CA ALA A 143 3.30 17.57 24.48
C ALA A 143 2.60 17.24 23.14
N ASP A 144 3.20 17.60 22.01
CA ASP A 144 2.62 17.40 20.68
C ASP A 144 2.99 16.02 20.17
N GLN A 145 2.01 15.13 20.10
CA GLN A 145 2.16 13.75 19.65
C GLN A 145 1.50 13.51 18.28
N VAL A 146 1.15 14.58 17.56
CA VAL A 146 0.53 14.48 16.23
C VAL A 146 1.55 13.98 15.22
N ILE A 147 1.24 12.86 14.57
CA ILE A 147 2.03 12.30 13.47
C ILE A 147 1.29 12.54 12.14
N ASN A 148 1.83 13.44 11.32
CA ASN A 148 1.21 13.83 10.07
C ASN A 148 1.56 12.92 8.90
N ASN A 149 2.81 12.41 8.86
CA ASN A 149 3.27 11.53 7.79
C ASN A 149 4.48 10.70 8.22
N ILE A 150 4.68 9.57 7.54
CA ILE A 150 5.77 8.64 7.78
C ILE A 150 6.32 8.22 6.42
N PHE A 151 7.63 8.16 6.28
CA PHE A 151 8.29 7.67 5.06
C PHE A 151 9.64 7.02 5.37
N GLU A 152 10.13 6.20 4.47
CA GLU A 152 11.44 5.54 4.58
C GLU A 152 12.36 6.05 3.46
N ASP A 153 13.57 6.45 3.83
CA ASP A 153 14.56 6.91 2.87
C ASP A 153 15.27 5.73 2.16
N ARG A 154 16.13 6.06 1.18
CA ARG A 154 16.88 5.04 0.41
C ARG A 154 17.83 4.22 1.27
N LYS A 155 18.21 4.71 2.46
CA LYS A 155 19.09 4.03 3.41
C LYS A 155 18.34 3.12 4.38
N GLY A 156 16.99 3.11 4.33
CA GLY A 156 16.15 2.36 5.25
C GLY A 156 15.87 3.09 6.56
N THR A 157 16.15 4.38 6.65
CA THR A 157 15.78 5.17 7.83
C THR A 157 14.31 5.58 7.71
N VAL A 158 13.51 5.24 8.70
CA VAL A 158 12.12 5.68 8.80
C VAL A 158 12.08 7.06 9.43
N TRP A 159 11.50 8.00 8.69
CA TRP A 159 11.31 9.39 9.08
C TRP A 159 9.86 9.64 9.44
N VAL A 160 9.64 10.47 10.43
CA VAL A 160 8.31 10.78 11.00
C VAL A 160 8.12 12.28 11.02
N CYS A 161 7.11 12.76 10.29
CA CYS A 161 6.73 14.16 10.26
C CYS A 161 5.71 14.45 11.37
N ARG A 162 6.05 15.38 12.25
CA ARG A 162 5.27 15.83 13.40
C ARG A 162 4.94 17.32 13.26
N ASN A 163 3.95 17.81 14.01
CA ASN A 163 3.70 19.24 14.08
C ASN A 163 4.87 20.04 14.67
N ASP A 164 5.62 19.44 15.60
CA ASP A 164 6.74 20.07 16.28
C ASP A 164 8.10 19.83 15.62
N GLY A 165 8.17 19.04 14.52
CA GLY A 165 9.39 18.79 13.81
C GLY A 165 9.47 17.50 13.04
N LEU A 166 10.69 17.10 12.68
CA LEU A 166 11.02 15.88 11.97
C LEU A 166 11.74 14.92 12.90
N GLY A 167 11.20 13.72 13.05
CA GLY A 167 11.82 12.64 13.79
C GLY A 167 12.36 11.54 12.88
N TYR A 168 13.18 10.65 13.41
CA TYR A 168 13.63 9.43 12.74
C TYR A 168 13.71 8.28 13.75
N LEU A 169 13.54 7.07 13.26
CA LEU A 169 13.57 5.86 14.07
C LEU A 169 15.00 5.30 14.15
N THR A 170 15.38 4.85 15.33
CA THR A 170 16.58 4.05 15.55
C THR A 170 16.27 2.83 16.39
N LEU A 171 16.96 1.72 16.10
CA LEU A 171 16.91 0.52 16.91
C LEU A 171 18.00 0.57 17.99
N ARG A 172 17.61 0.36 19.25
CA ARG A 172 18.54 0.10 20.36
C ARG A 172 18.17 -1.23 21.01
N GLY A 173 18.93 -2.28 20.66
CA GLY A 173 18.55 -3.65 21.01
C GLY A 173 17.25 -4.07 20.31
N ALA A 174 16.25 -4.55 21.03
CA ALA A 174 14.95 -4.93 20.52
C ALA A 174 13.93 -3.76 20.47
N THR A 175 14.29 -2.58 20.98
CA THR A 175 13.36 -1.45 21.09
C THR A 175 13.62 -0.41 20.01
N THR A 176 12.57 0.05 19.36
CA THR A 176 12.60 1.15 18.40
C THR A 176 12.31 2.46 19.12
N TYR A 177 13.15 3.46 18.91
CA TYR A 177 13.01 4.80 19.50
C TYR A 177 12.79 5.85 18.42
N LEU A 178 11.89 6.78 18.69
CA LEU A 178 11.68 7.98 17.89
C LEU A 178 12.53 9.13 18.43
N HIS A 179 13.44 9.64 17.59
CA HIS A 179 14.26 10.81 17.90
C HIS A 179 13.74 12.02 17.13
N VAL A 180 13.42 13.11 17.83
CA VAL A 180 13.02 14.38 17.20
C VAL A 180 14.28 15.21 16.92
N LYS A 181 14.60 15.45 15.64
CA LYS A 181 15.84 16.08 15.21
C LYS A 181 15.79 17.61 15.19
N ASN A 182 14.66 18.20 14.80
CA ASN A 182 14.50 19.64 14.71
C ASN A 182 13.10 20.03 15.18
N ARG A 183 13.03 20.94 16.17
CA ARG A 183 11.80 21.62 16.56
C ARG A 183 11.64 22.85 15.69
N TRP A 184 10.71 22.80 14.76
CA TRP A 184 10.31 23.95 13.96
C TRP A 184 9.17 24.67 14.66
N ARG A 185 9.41 25.83 15.21
CA ARG A 185 8.30 26.69 15.69
C ARG A 185 7.71 27.44 14.49
N GLY A 186 6.51 27.10 14.10
CA GLY A 186 5.70 27.90 13.15
C GLY A 186 5.75 27.51 11.67
N PHE A 187 6.20 26.30 11.32
CA PHE A 187 6.09 25.77 9.95
C PHE A 187 5.31 24.44 9.93
N TYR A 188 4.24 24.39 9.14
CA TYR A 188 3.59 23.12 8.79
C TYR A 188 4.46 22.42 7.75
N ILE A 189 5.03 21.27 8.08
CA ILE A 189 5.70 20.41 7.09
C ILE A 189 4.60 19.58 6.42
N GLN A 190 4.18 19.98 5.25
CA GLN A 190 3.36 19.14 4.39
C GLN A 190 4.32 18.21 3.64
N CYS A 191 4.54 17.01 4.18
CA CYS A 191 5.29 15.98 3.48
C CYS A 191 4.44 15.47 2.30
N GLY A 192 4.74 15.96 1.10
CA GLY A 192 4.17 15.40 -0.11
C GLY A 192 4.68 13.97 -0.31
N THR A 193 3.81 13.08 -0.80
CA THR A 193 4.20 11.76 -1.29
C THR A 193 5.28 11.93 -2.35
N ALA A 194 6.50 11.51 -2.05
CA ALA A 194 7.53 11.36 -3.07
C ALA A 194 7.16 10.17 -3.95
N LEU A 195 6.83 10.48 -5.22
CA LEU A 195 6.69 9.51 -6.31
C LEU A 195 8.05 8.91 -6.69
#